data_acf13de6c29a5056c41290a0e4a53196
#
_entry.id   acf13de6c29a5056c41290a0e4a53196
#
_cell.length_a   1.000
_cell.length_b   1.000
_cell.length_c   1.000
_cell.angle_alpha   90.00
_cell.angle_beta   90.00
_cell.angle_gamma   90.00
#
_symmetry.space_group_name_H-M   'P 1'
#
loop_
_entity.id
_entity.type
_entity.pdbx_description
1 polymer ?
#
loop_
_entity_poly.entity_id
_entity_poly.type
_entity_poly.pdbx_seq_one_letter_code
_entity_poly.pdbx_strand_id
1 'polypeptide(L)'
;MLPIILDTIHRVLREHQSPILVAIDGRSGAGKSTVAAILAAATHATVVPSDDFFAAEITSAQWEARTASERARDAIDWRRLREEALEPLLAGRSVTWHPFDFAAGARPDGTYAISPELMRREPAPVIILDGAYSTRPELADLTALTILVEVPPAVRLKRLAGREAPDFLASWHARWDVAEDFYFAHVRPPSAFDLVVDGLAIDSD
;
A
#
# COMPACT_ATOMS: atom_id res chain seq x y z
N MET A 1 13.34 -6.01 15.64
CA MET A 1 12.04 -5.96 14.93
C MET A 1 12.04 -6.83 13.68
N LEU A 2 12.95 -6.63 12.74
CA LEU A 2 13.03 -7.40 11.50
C LEU A 2 13.03 -8.94 11.69
N PRO A 3 13.80 -9.52 12.64
CA PRO A 3 13.76 -10.97 12.86
C PRO A 3 12.36 -11.51 13.18
N ILE A 4 11.56 -10.79 13.97
CA ILE A 4 10.19 -11.22 14.32
C ILE A 4 9.30 -11.28 13.06
N ILE A 5 9.41 -10.28 12.17
CA ILE A 5 8.63 -10.27 10.92
C ILE A 5 9.05 -11.44 10.04
N LEU A 6 10.35 -11.66 9.85
CA LEU A 6 10.90 -12.76 9.05
C LEU A 6 10.50 -14.13 9.60
N ASP A 7 10.61 -14.34 10.91
CA ASP A 7 10.18 -15.57 11.56
C ASP A 7 8.68 -15.82 11.36
N THR A 8 7.86 -14.75 11.43
CA THR A 8 6.42 -14.85 11.18
C THR A 8 6.14 -15.21 9.72
N ILE A 9 6.80 -14.56 8.75
CA ILE A 9 6.66 -14.91 7.32
C ILE A 9 7.05 -16.37 7.08
N HIS A 10 8.18 -16.81 7.63
CA HIS A 10 8.62 -18.20 7.48
C HIS A 10 7.65 -19.20 8.13
N ARG A 11 7.02 -18.84 9.26
CA ARG A 11 5.99 -19.67 9.89
C ARG A 11 4.76 -19.76 8.99
N VAL A 12 4.26 -18.62 8.48
CA VAL A 12 3.11 -18.56 7.58
C VAL A 12 3.37 -19.34 6.28
N LEU A 13 4.58 -19.25 5.70
CA LEU A 13 4.98 -20.05 4.54
C LEU A 13 4.93 -21.57 4.79
N ARG A 14 5.23 -22.03 6.03
CA ARG A 14 5.13 -23.46 6.37
C ARG A 14 3.69 -23.92 6.60
N GLU A 15 2.81 -23.03 7.03
CA GLU A 15 1.41 -23.32 7.34
C GLU A 15 0.49 -23.24 6.12
N HIS A 16 0.87 -22.46 5.10
CA HIS A 16 0.11 -22.23 3.88
C HIS A 16 0.81 -22.82 2.66
N GLN A 17 0.05 -23.08 1.63
CA GLN A 17 0.64 -23.37 0.31
C GLN A 17 1.18 -22.06 -0.28
N SER A 18 2.44 -22.09 -0.75
CA SER A 18 3.06 -20.96 -1.48
C SER A 18 2.41 -20.80 -2.88
N PRO A 19 2.28 -19.57 -3.42
CA PRO A 19 2.68 -18.28 -2.84
C PRO A 19 1.73 -17.77 -1.74
N ILE A 20 2.25 -16.91 -0.85
CA ILE A 20 1.46 -16.19 0.16
C ILE A 20 1.49 -14.69 -0.10
N LEU A 21 0.40 -13.99 0.28
CA LEU A 21 0.32 -12.54 0.26
C LEU A 21 0.59 -11.97 1.67
N VAL A 22 1.57 -11.06 1.77
CA VAL A 22 1.87 -10.26 2.95
C VAL A 22 1.50 -8.81 2.63
N ALA A 23 0.52 -8.26 3.33
CA ALA A 23 0.09 -6.87 3.13
C ALA A 23 0.73 -5.96 4.19
N ILE A 24 1.42 -4.91 3.74
CA ILE A 24 2.08 -3.90 4.57
C ILE A 24 1.33 -2.60 4.45
N ASP A 25 0.64 -2.21 5.51
CA ASP A 25 -0.21 -1.03 5.58
C ASP A 25 0.34 -0.01 6.58
N GLY A 26 -0.21 1.17 6.57
CA GLY A 26 0.17 2.26 7.45
C GLY A 26 -0.02 3.61 6.76
N ARG A 27 0.00 4.67 7.53
CA ARG A 27 -0.22 6.03 7.01
C ARG A 27 0.90 6.46 6.05
N SER A 28 0.61 7.41 5.18
CA SER A 28 1.60 8.04 4.30
C SER A 28 2.78 8.58 5.11
N GLY A 29 4.01 8.28 4.69
CA GLY A 29 5.24 8.66 5.41
C GLY A 29 5.63 7.74 6.58
N ALA A 30 4.89 6.64 6.85
CA ALA A 30 5.23 5.70 7.93
C ALA A 30 6.50 4.86 7.66
N GLY A 31 6.92 4.69 6.39
CA GLY A 31 8.10 3.89 6.03
C GLY A 31 7.76 2.50 5.50
N LYS A 32 6.53 2.27 5.08
CA LYS A 32 6.05 0.99 4.50
C LYS A 32 6.97 0.45 3.42
N SER A 33 7.28 1.28 2.41
CA SER A 33 8.09 0.86 1.25
C SER A 33 9.54 0.51 1.64
N THR A 34 10.07 1.13 2.69
CA THR A 34 11.37 0.73 3.26
C THR A 34 11.28 -0.66 3.87
N VAL A 35 10.24 -0.93 4.66
CA VAL A 35 9.98 -2.28 5.23
C VAL A 35 9.81 -3.30 4.11
N ALA A 36 8.98 -2.98 3.11
CA ALA A 36 8.72 -3.85 1.96
C ALA A 36 10.02 -4.20 1.21
N ALA A 37 10.89 -3.20 0.96
CA ALA A 37 12.16 -3.42 0.28
C ALA A 37 13.11 -4.33 1.09
N ILE A 38 13.22 -4.12 2.40
CA ILE A 38 14.05 -4.94 3.29
C ILE A 38 13.52 -6.39 3.32
N LEU A 39 12.22 -6.57 3.49
CA LEU A 39 11.61 -7.90 3.51
C LEU A 39 11.73 -8.58 2.15
N ALA A 40 11.56 -7.86 1.05
CA ALA A 40 11.73 -8.40 -0.30
C ALA A 40 13.16 -8.90 -0.54
N ALA A 41 14.17 -8.14 -0.11
CA ALA A 41 15.57 -8.56 -0.19
C ALA A 41 15.84 -9.82 0.63
N ALA A 42 15.27 -9.92 1.84
CA ALA A 42 15.50 -11.04 2.75
C ALA A 42 14.74 -12.33 2.36
N THR A 43 13.59 -12.20 1.68
CA THR A 43 12.70 -13.33 1.35
C THR A 43 12.63 -13.62 -0.15
N HIS A 44 13.32 -12.84 -0.99
CA HIS A 44 13.20 -12.85 -2.45
C HIS A 44 11.75 -12.64 -2.92
N ALA A 45 11.00 -11.80 -2.18
CA ALA A 45 9.59 -11.54 -2.48
C ALA A 45 9.41 -10.62 -3.70
N THR A 46 8.27 -10.78 -4.34
CA THR A 46 7.78 -9.83 -5.35
C THR A 46 6.97 -8.74 -4.66
N VAL A 47 7.32 -7.47 -4.93
CA VAL A 47 6.60 -6.31 -4.38
C VAL A 47 5.62 -5.76 -5.40
N VAL A 48 4.37 -5.56 -4.96
CA VAL A 48 3.29 -4.89 -5.69
C VAL A 48 2.94 -3.60 -4.93
N PRO A 49 3.23 -2.40 -5.48
CA PRO A 49 2.81 -1.15 -4.88
C PRO A 49 1.29 -0.97 -5.05
N SER A 50 0.55 -0.77 -3.98
CA SER A 50 -0.89 -0.47 -4.09
C SER A 50 -1.15 0.86 -4.79
N ASP A 51 -0.24 1.81 -4.65
CA ASP A 51 -0.33 3.15 -5.25
C ASP A 51 -0.35 3.12 -6.79
N ASP A 52 0.20 2.08 -7.44
CA ASP A 52 0.10 1.86 -8.89
C ASP A 52 -1.37 1.71 -9.34
N PHE A 53 -2.25 1.36 -8.42
CA PHE A 53 -3.68 1.11 -8.65
C PHE A 53 -4.56 2.22 -8.07
N PHE A 54 -4.02 3.42 -7.88
CA PHE A 54 -4.82 4.58 -7.48
C PHE A 54 -5.95 4.83 -8.51
N ALA A 55 -7.15 5.21 -8.02
CA ALA A 55 -8.34 5.32 -8.87
C ALA A 55 -8.27 6.54 -9.81
N ALA A 56 -7.73 6.34 -11.00
CA ALA A 56 -7.48 7.37 -12.00
C ALA A 56 -8.74 7.98 -12.60
N GLU A 57 -9.84 7.21 -12.64
CA GLU A 57 -11.12 7.62 -13.23
C GLU A 57 -11.89 8.61 -12.35
N ILE A 58 -11.53 8.76 -11.08
CA ILE A 58 -12.20 9.67 -10.16
C ILE A 58 -11.60 11.06 -10.31
N THR A 59 -12.40 12.00 -10.79
CA THR A 59 -11.94 13.38 -11.02
C THR A 59 -11.63 14.11 -9.71
N SER A 60 -10.80 15.17 -9.78
CA SER A 60 -10.51 16.03 -8.62
C SER A 60 -11.79 16.57 -7.96
N ALA A 61 -12.78 16.99 -8.74
CA ALA A 61 -14.06 17.48 -8.21
C ALA A 61 -14.84 16.38 -7.47
N GLN A 62 -14.81 15.14 -7.99
CA GLN A 62 -15.44 14.02 -7.33
C GLN A 62 -14.70 13.65 -6.03
N TRP A 63 -13.36 13.75 -5.99
CA TRP A 63 -12.59 13.56 -4.77
C TRP A 63 -12.94 14.60 -3.70
N GLU A 64 -13.10 15.88 -4.08
CA GLU A 64 -13.52 16.93 -3.14
C GLU A 64 -14.92 16.67 -2.56
N ALA A 65 -15.84 16.16 -3.36
CA ALA A 65 -17.21 15.86 -2.93
C ALA A 65 -17.34 14.64 -2.01
N ARG A 66 -16.32 13.74 -2.01
CA ARG A 66 -16.37 12.49 -1.22
C ARG A 66 -16.13 12.73 0.26
N THR A 67 -16.84 12.00 1.08
CA THR A 67 -16.59 11.85 2.53
C THR A 67 -15.26 11.13 2.79
N ALA A 68 -14.75 11.20 4.02
CA ALA A 68 -13.56 10.45 4.45
C ALA A 68 -13.70 8.93 4.20
N SER A 69 -14.87 8.39 4.50
CA SER A 69 -15.20 6.98 4.28
C SER A 69 -15.14 6.59 2.81
N GLU A 70 -15.76 7.39 1.94
CA GLU A 70 -15.74 7.15 0.49
C GLU A 70 -14.34 7.28 -0.10
N ARG A 71 -13.55 8.26 0.37
CA ARG A 71 -12.15 8.40 -0.04
C ARG A 71 -11.33 7.17 0.34
N ALA A 72 -11.43 6.71 1.58
CA ALA A 72 -10.72 5.50 2.04
C ALA A 72 -11.15 4.25 1.26
N ARG A 73 -12.43 4.14 0.92
CA ARG A 73 -12.96 3.01 0.15
C ARG A 73 -12.49 3.05 -1.31
N ASP A 74 -12.47 4.22 -1.92
CA ASP A 74 -12.32 4.38 -3.38
C ASP A 74 -10.89 4.75 -3.81
N ALA A 75 -9.95 5.03 -2.88
CA ALA A 75 -8.60 5.49 -3.18
C ALA A 75 -7.84 4.54 -4.11
N ILE A 76 -7.92 3.26 -3.84
CA ILE A 76 -7.29 2.21 -4.65
C ILE A 76 -8.37 1.44 -5.40
N ASP A 77 -8.19 1.28 -6.70
CA ASP A 77 -8.98 0.33 -7.50
C ASP A 77 -8.57 -1.10 -7.15
N TRP A 78 -9.11 -1.58 -6.03
CA TRP A 78 -8.78 -2.90 -5.50
C TRP A 78 -9.23 -4.05 -6.39
N ARG A 79 -10.23 -3.84 -7.27
CA ARG A 79 -10.65 -4.86 -8.25
C ARG A 79 -9.58 -5.04 -9.30
N ARG A 80 -9.11 -3.94 -9.87
CA ARG A 80 -8.02 -3.94 -10.82
C ARG A 80 -6.73 -4.50 -10.19
N LEU A 81 -6.37 -4.08 -8.96
CA LEU A 81 -5.24 -4.64 -8.20
C LEU A 81 -5.36 -6.15 -8.02
N ARG A 82 -6.54 -6.63 -7.63
CA ARG A 82 -6.81 -8.05 -7.42
C ARG A 82 -6.67 -8.84 -8.73
N GLU A 83 -7.32 -8.40 -9.79
CA GLU A 83 -7.42 -9.10 -11.07
C GLU A 83 -6.12 -9.04 -11.89
N GLU A 84 -5.47 -7.87 -11.96
CA GLU A 84 -4.27 -7.68 -12.78
C GLU A 84 -2.99 -8.13 -12.09
N ALA A 85 -2.91 -8.09 -10.76
CA ALA A 85 -1.68 -8.37 -10.03
C ALA A 85 -1.79 -9.53 -9.03
N LEU A 86 -2.67 -9.44 -8.02
CA LEU A 86 -2.59 -10.33 -6.87
C LEU A 86 -2.99 -11.77 -7.19
N GLU A 87 -4.17 -12.00 -7.75
CA GLU A 87 -4.64 -13.35 -8.08
C GLU A 87 -3.73 -14.08 -9.07
N PRO A 88 -3.26 -13.45 -10.16
CA PRO A 88 -2.32 -14.13 -11.06
C PRO A 88 -0.97 -14.45 -10.41
N LEU A 89 -0.40 -13.54 -9.59
CA LEU A 89 0.87 -13.80 -8.89
C LEU A 89 0.70 -14.94 -7.88
N LEU A 90 -0.40 -14.96 -7.13
CA LEU A 90 -0.72 -16.04 -6.20
C LEU A 90 -0.97 -17.40 -6.92
N ALA A 91 -1.41 -17.34 -8.17
CA ALA A 91 -1.51 -18.52 -9.05
C ALA A 91 -0.18 -18.88 -9.74
N GLY A 92 0.95 -18.27 -9.36
CA GLY A 92 2.27 -18.57 -9.92
C GLY A 92 2.49 -18.05 -11.34
N ARG A 93 1.76 -17.02 -11.78
CA ARG A 93 1.84 -16.45 -13.14
C ARG A 93 2.50 -15.08 -13.10
N SER A 94 3.32 -14.77 -14.11
CA SER A 94 3.86 -13.44 -14.37
C SER A 94 2.73 -12.47 -14.73
N VAL A 95 2.88 -11.21 -14.33
CA VAL A 95 1.88 -10.17 -14.54
C VAL A 95 2.47 -8.92 -15.15
N THR A 96 1.62 -8.13 -15.80
CA THR A 96 1.92 -6.76 -16.23
C THR A 96 0.73 -5.86 -15.99
N TRP A 97 0.99 -4.60 -15.59
CA TRP A 97 -0.04 -3.57 -15.47
C TRP A 97 0.52 -2.20 -15.82
N HIS A 98 -0.35 -1.26 -16.09
CA HIS A 98 -0.02 0.15 -16.24
C HIS A 98 -0.21 0.87 -14.90
N PRO A 99 0.85 1.42 -14.26
CA PRO A 99 0.72 2.08 -12.97
C PRO A 99 0.06 3.45 -13.11
N PHE A 100 -0.52 3.94 -12.01
CA PHE A 100 -0.98 5.33 -11.91
C PHE A 100 0.20 6.30 -12.10
N ASP A 101 -0.01 7.34 -12.88
CA ASP A 101 1.03 8.36 -13.16
C ASP A 101 0.85 9.59 -12.27
N PHE A 102 1.50 9.57 -11.10
CA PHE A 102 1.49 10.70 -10.17
C PHE A 102 2.17 11.96 -10.75
N ALA A 103 3.10 11.82 -11.69
CA ALA A 103 3.86 12.95 -12.25
C ALA A 103 3.05 13.72 -13.29
N ALA A 104 2.15 13.06 -14.01
CA ALA A 104 1.34 13.70 -15.06
C ALA A 104 0.25 14.62 -14.50
N GLY A 105 -0.13 14.47 -13.21
CA GLY A 105 -1.20 15.24 -12.59
C GLY A 105 -2.58 15.00 -13.18
N ALA A 106 -3.50 15.95 -12.95
CA ALA A 106 -4.87 15.87 -13.48
C ALA A 106 -4.91 16.23 -14.96
N ARG A 107 -5.72 15.49 -15.74
CA ARG A 107 -6.04 15.75 -17.13
C ARG A 107 -7.05 16.91 -17.27
N PRO A 108 -7.26 17.45 -18.49
CA PRO A 108 -8.24 18.53 -18.71
C PRO A 108 -9.68 18.17 -18.33
N ASP A 109 -10.05 16.89 -18.36
CA ASP A 109 -11.36 16.39 -17.93
C ASP A 109 -11.45 16.16 -16.42
N GLY A 110 -10.36 16.42 -15.70
CA GLY A 110 -10.23 16.26 -14.25
C GLY A 110 -9.89 14.84 -13.80
N THR A 111 -9.80 13.85 -14.68
CA THR A 111 -9.29 12.50 -14.39
C THR A 111 -7.77 12.52 -14.26
N TYR A 112 -7.16 11.38 -13.93
CA TYR A 112 -5.72 11.27 -13.80
C TYR A 112 -5.13 10.35 -14.88
N ALA A 113 -3.81 10.45 -15.08
CA ALA A 113 -3.11 9.65 -16.04
C ALA A 113 -2.78 8.25 -15.49
N ILE A 114 -2.81 7.28 -16.38
CA ILE A 114 -2.17 5.98 -16.23
C ILE A 114 -0.89 6.02 -17.07
N SER A 115 0.22 5.56 -16.55
CA SER A 115 1.50 5.52 -17.26
C SER A 115 1.41 4.62 -18.50
N PRO A 116 1.96 5.04 -19.65
CA PRO A 116 2.09 4.17 -20.81
C PRO A 116 3.13 3.05 -20.60
N GLU A 117 4.01 3.19 -19.61
CA GLU A 117 5.03 2.19 -19.30
C GLU A 117 4.41 1.04 -18.50
N LEU A 118 4.73 -0.20 -18.92
CA LEU A 118 4.27 -1.40 -18.25
C LEU A 118 5.19 -1.75 -17.09
N MET A 119 4.61 -1.91 -15.91
CA MET A 119 5.23 -2.65 -14.82
C MET A 119 5.11 -4.15 -15.09
N ARG A 120 6.19 -4.89 -14.82
CA ARG A 120 6.20 -6.36 -14.90
C ARG A 120 6.66 -6.96 -13.58
N ARG A 121 6.00 -8.02 -13.15
CA ARG A 121 6.40 -8.80 -11.96
C ARG A 121 6.33 -10.30 -12.26
N GLU A 122 7.31 -11.00 -11.73
CA GLU A 122 7.35 -12.46 -11.73
C GLU A 122 6.82 -13.00 -10.40
N PRO A 123 6.20 -14.17 -10.39
CA PRO A 123 5.74 -14.79 -9.14
C PRO A 123 6.92 -15.16 -8.24
N ALA A 124 6.70 -15.10 -6.93
CA ALA A 124 7.65 -15.51 -5.91
C ALA A 124 6.91 -16.23 -4.77
N PRO A 125 7.59 -16.99 -3.91
CA PRO A 125 6.94 -17.64 -2.76
C PRO A 125 6.24 -16.66 -1.81
N VAL A 126 6.73 -15.41 -1.74
CA VAL A 126 6.13 -14.32 -0.99
C VAL A 126 5.80 -13.18 -1.95
N ILE A 127 4.57 -12.73 -1.92
CA ILE A 127 4.11 -11.51 -2.59
C ILE A 127 3.89 -10.47 -1.49
N ILE A 128 4.49 -9.29 -1.63
CA ILE A 128 4.31 -8.18 -0.70
C ILE A 128 3.44 -7.12 -1.37
N LEU A 129 2.27 -6.84 -0.80
CA LEU A 129 1.46 -5.69 -1.17
C LEU A 129 1.86 -4.51 -0.28
N ASP A 130 2.48 -3.49 -0.87
CA ASP A 130 2.96 -2.29 -0.17
C ASP A 130 2.09 -1.09 -0.47
N GLY A 131 1.57 -0.45 0.54
CA GLY A 131 0.93 0.85 0.41
C GLY A 131 -0.21 1.10 1.40
N ALA A 132 -0.76 2.31 1.39
CA ALA A 132 -1.94 2.63 2.15
C ALA A 132 -3.15 1.80 1.66
N TYR A 133 -4.02 1.41 2.60
CA TYR A 133 -5.21 0.59 2.34
C TYR A 133 -4.93 -0.82 1.80
N SER A 134 -3.68 -1.32 1.92
CA SER A 134 -3.29 -2.66 1.43
C SER A 134 -3.94 -3.81 2.21
N THR A 135 -4.37 -3.56 3.46
CA THR A 135 -5.04 -4.57 4.31
C THR A 135 -6.55 -4.43 4.33
N ARG A 136 -7.13 -3.80 3.32
CA ARG A 136 -8.57 -3.58 3.21
C ARG A 136 -9.36 -4.89 3.24
N PRO A 137 -10.60 -4.88 3.79
CA PRO A 137 -11.41 -6.10 3.94
C PRO A 137 -11.66 -6.86 2.64
N GLU A 138 -11.71 -6.15 1.50
CA GLU A 138 -11.96 -6.73 0.18
C GLU A 138 -10.81 -7.60 -0.35
N LEU A 139 -9.64 -7.54 0.29
CA LEU A 139 -8.47 -8.39 -0.01
C LEU A 139 -8.17 -9.41 1.10
N ALA A 140 -9.02 -9.50 2.12
CA ALA A 140 -8.77 -10.34 3.29
C ALA A 140 -8.70 -11.84 2.95
N ASP A 141 -9.44 -12.29 1.94
CA ASP A 141 -9.44 -13.68 1.48
C ASP A 141 -8.14 -14.08 0.76
N LEU A 142 -7.35 -13.12 0.27
CA LEU A 142 -6.06 -13.35 -0.36
C LEU A 142 -4.89 -13.21 0.62
N THR A 143 -5.08 -12.47 1.72
CA THR A 143 -3.99 -12.02 2.59
C THR A 143 -3.70 -13.05 3.69
N ALA A 144 -2.48 -13.55 3.73
CA ALA A 144 -2.02 -14.51 4.73
C ALA A 144 -1.37 -13.85 5.96
N LEU A 145 -0.87 -12.60 5.83
CA LEU A 145 -0.24 -11.85 6.92
C LEU A 145 -0.46 -10.35 6.71
N THR A 146 -0.86 -9.66 7.77
CA THR A 146 -1.07 -8.21 7.78
C THR A 146 -0.08 -7.53 8.72
N ILE A 147 0.61 -6.50 8.22
CA ILE A 147 1.62 -5.73 8.97
C ILE A 147 1.22 -4.25 8.94
N LEU A 148 1.06 -3.65 10.12
CA LEU A 148 0.90 -2.20 10.26
C LEU A 148 2.25 -1.57 10.59
N VAL A 149 2.68 -0.60 9.79
CA VAL A 149 3.85 0.23 10.09
C VAL A 149 3.39 1.54 10.69
N GLU A 150 3.80 1.81 11.92
CA GLU A 150 3.48 3.05 12.63
C GLU A 150 4.72 3.86 12.96
N VAL A 151 4.59 5.17 12.94
CA VAL A 151 5.55 6.14 13.47
C VAL A 151 4.80 7.31 14.09
N PRO A 152 5.40 8.06 15.03
CA PRO A 152 4.81 9.28 15.56
C PRO A 152 4.43 10.26 14.44
N PRO A 153 3.29 10.98 14.53
CA PRO A 153 2.84 11.91 13.49
C PRO A 153 3.89 12.93 13.06
N ALA A 154 4.67 13.48 14.02
CA ALA A 154 5.73 14.44 13.73
C ALA A 154 6.84 13.86 12.82
N VAL A 155 7.16 12.58 12.97
CA VAL A 155 8.15 11.89 12.12
C VAL A 155 7.61 11.73 10.71
N ARG A 156 6.36 11.30 10.58
CA ARG A 156 5.65 11.13 9.31
C ARG A 156 5.63 12.44 8.52
N LEU A 157 5.18 13.53 9.17
CA LEU A 157 5.13 14.85 8.57
C LEU A 157 6.52 15.35 8.12
N LYS A 158 7.56 15.14 8.94
CA LYS A 158 8.93 15.50 8.58
C LYS A 158 9.43 14.74 7.36
N ARG A 159 9.15 13.43 7.26
CA ARG A 159 9.53 12.60 6.11
C ARG A 159 8.82 13.07 4.83
N LEU A 160 7.54 13.37 4.92
CA LEU A 160 6.75 13.88 3.79
C LEU A 160 7.25 15.26 3.34
N ALA A 161 7.51 16.20 4.28
CA ALA A 161 8.04 17.52 3.97
C ALA A 161 9.43 17.47 3.31
N GLY A 162 10.23 16.44 3.57
CA GLY A 162 11.53 16.25 2.90
C GLY A 162 11.43 15.64 1.50
N ARG A 163 10.26 15.11 1.11
CA ARG A 163 10.05 14.40 -0.15
C ARG A 163 9.20 15.16 -1.15
N GLU A 164 8.22 15.92 -0.69
CA GLU A 164 7.19 16.53 -1.50
C GLU A 164 7.26 18.07 -1.46
N ALA A 165 6.77 18.71 -2.52
CA ALA A 165 6.65 20.17 -2.55
C ALA A 165 5.58 20.66 -1.53
N PRO A 166 5.77 21.83 -0.86
CA PRO A 166 4.87 22.30 0.20
C PRO A 166 3.40 22.44 -0.23
N ASP A 167 3.15 22.97 -1.45
CA ASP A 167 1.79 23.17 -1.97
C ASP A 167 1.10 21.83 -2.25
N PHE A 168 1.85 20.85 -2.76
CA PHE A 168 1.35 19.50 -2.95
C PHE A 168 0.98 18.85 -1.61
N LEU A 169 1.85 18.98 -0.60
CA LEU A 169 1.60 18.44 0.74
C LEU A 169 0.35 19.02 1.38
N ALA A 170 0.14 20.34 1.30
CA ALA A 170 -1.03 20.99 1.89
C ALA A 170 -2.33 20.44 1.29
N SER A 171 -2.40 20.34 -0.04
CA SER A 171 -3.57 19.78 -0.74
C SER A 171 -3.75 18.29 -0.47
N TRP A 172 -2.65 17.52 -0.40
CA TRP A 172 -2.66 16.10 -0.09
C TRP A 172 -3.19 15.84 1.32
N HIS A 173 -2.64 16.52 2.34
CA HIS A 173 -3.07 16.37 3.72
C HIS A 173 -4.53 16.74 3.93
N ALA A 174 -4.99 17.86 3.35
CA ALA A 174 -6.39 18.26 3.44
C ALA A 174 -7.36 17.18 2.93
N ARG A 175 -6.93 16.39 1.93
CA ARG A 175 -7.75 15.35 1.32
C ARG A 175 -7.60 13.99 1.97
N TRP A 176 -6.37 13.56 2.24
CA TRP A 176 -6.07 12.16 2.54
C TRP A 176 -5.86 11.84 4.01
N ASP A 177 -5.39 12.79 4.85
CA ASP A 177 -5.22 12.53 6.28
C ASP A 177 -6.54 12.15 6.95
N VAL A 178 -7.65 12.82 6.59
CA VAL A 178 -8.99 12.48 7.10
C VAL A 178 -9.47 11.10 6.64
N ALA A 179 -9.09 10.67 5.43
CA ALA A 179 -9.42 9.35 4.92
C ALA A 179 -8.61 8.24 5.62
N GLU A 180 -7.30 8.46 5.83
CA GLU A 180 -6.44 7.57 6.61
C GLU A 180 -6.90 7.51 8.07
N ASP A 181 -7.29 8.65 8.68
CA ASP A 181 -7.84 8.68 10.04
C ASP A 181 -9.10 7.83 10.15
N PHE A 182 -10.04 8.00 9.21
CA PHE A 182 -11.23 7.18 9.16
C PHE A 182 -10.90 5.68 9.00
N TYR A 183 -10.01 5.35 8.08
CA TYR A 183 -9.65 3.97 7.79
C TYR A 183 -9.05 3.25 9.00
N PHE A 184 -8.05 3.85 9.64
CA PHE A 184 -7.40 3.26 10.82
C PHE A 184 -8.22 3.36 12.11
N ALA A 185 -9.25 4.21 12.15
CA ALA A 185 -10.18 4.24 13.30
C ALA A 185 -11.34 3.25 13.16
N HIS A 186 -11.85 3.02 11.93
CA HIS A 186 -13.14 2.37 11.74
C HIS A 186 -13.11 1.13 10.83
N VAL A 187 -12.13 1.02 9.92
CA VAL A 187 -12.05 -0.09 8.96
C VAL A 187 -10.98 -1.10 9.37
N ARG A 188 -9.76 -0.61 9.64
CA ARG A 188 -8.61 -1.43 10.02
C ARG A 188 -7.90 -0.81 11.23
N PRO A 189 -8.47 -0.89 12.44
CA PRO A 189 -7.79 -0.42 13.65
C PRO A 189 -6.51 -1.24 13.90
N PRO A 190 -5.51 -0.71 14.62
CA PRO A 190 -4.24 -1.42 14.88
C PRO A 190 -4.41 -2.83 15.45
N SER A 191 -5.46 -3.04 16.24
CA SER A 191 -5.80 -4.36 16.82
C SER A 191 -6.27 -5.40 15.79
N ALA A 192 -6.54 -4.99 14.54
CA ALA A 192 -6.96 -5.88 13.46
C ALA A 192 -5.78 -6.40 12.61
N PHE A 193 -4.55 -6.03 12.96
CA PHE A 193 -3.34 -6.49 12.29
C PHE A 193 -2.67 -7.63 13.04
N ASP A 194 -2.03 -8.54 12.29
CA ASP A 194 -1.24 -9.64 12.89
C ASP A 194 0.03 -9.11 13.54
N LEU A 195 0.67 -8.09 12.94
CA LEU A 195 1.85 -7.42 13.47
C LEU A 195 1.69 -5.90 13.39
N VAL A 196 2.07 -5.21 14.48
CA VAL A 196 2.27 -3.76 14.49
C VAL A 196 3.75 -3.49 14.73
N VAL A 197 4.37 -2.74 13.83
CA VAL A 197 5.82 -2.50 13.85
C VAL A 197 6.14 -1.01 13.91
N ASP A 198 7.16 -0.67 14.71
CA ASP A 198 7.66 0.70 14.80
C ASP A 198 8.58 1.00 13.61
N GLY A 199 8.13 1.90 12.73
CA GLY A 199 8.90 2.35 11.57
C GLY A 199 10.15 3.18 11.89
N LEU A 200 10.39 3.56 13.16
CA LEU A 200 11.65 4.19 13.59
C LEU A 200 12.77 3.18 13.75
N ALA A 201 12.44 1.97 14.18
CA ALA A 201 13.44 0.92 14.41
C ALA A 201 14.07 0.38 13.11
N ILE A 202 13.61 0.84 11.94
CA ILE A 202 14.11 0.45 10.62
C ILE A 202 15.27 1.35 10.18
N ASP A 203 15.25 2.62 10.61
CA ASP A 203 16.31 3.58 10.28
C ASP A 203 17.59 3.36 11.14
N SER A 204 17.57 2.39 12.05
CA SER A 204 18.61 2.20 13.09
C SER A 204 19.50 0.96 12.86
N ASP A 205 19.23 0.14 11.86
CA ASP A 205 19.99 -1.04 11.44
C ASP A 205 20.66 -0.80 10.08
#